data_175b23f9dd5a34522b567c8b0819b123
#
_entry.id   175b23f9dd5a34522b567c8b0819b123
#
_cell.length_a   1.000
_cell.length_b   1.000
_cell.length_c   1.000
_cell.angle_alpha   90.00
_cell.angle_beta   90.00
_cell.angle_gamma   90.00
#
_symmetry.space_group_name_H-M   'P 1'
#
loop_
_entity.id
_entity.type
_entity.pdbx_description
1 polymer ?
#
loop_
_entity_poly.entity_id
_entity_poly.type
_entity_poly.pdbx_seq_one_letter_code
_entity_poly.pdbx_strand_id
1 'polypeptide(L)' 'VTKGPLIYDKAKQELISKSARLAYPIRDNIPVMLEEEARPLTQEEVEQLAE' A
#
# COMPACT_ATOMS: atom_id res chain seq x y z
N VAL A 1 -4.95 -15.54 11.08
CA VAL A 1 -4.92 -14.12 10.89
C VAL A 1 -5.32 -13.79 9.46
N THR A 2 -6.28 -12.97 9.36
CA THR A 2 -6.75 -12.56 8.06
C THR A 2 -6.00 -11.33 7.62
N LYS A 3 -5.35 -11.46 6.51
CA LYS A 3 -4.68 -10.31 5.93
C LYS A 3 -5.45 -9.85 4.73
N GLY A 4 -5.72 -8.58 4.70
CA GLY A 4 -6.30 -8.04 3.52
C GLY A 4 -5.35 -8.20 2.36
N PRO A 5 -5.85 -8.09 1.14
CA PRO A 5 -4.99 -8.19 -0.02
C PRO A 5 -3.99 -7.05 -0.05
N LEU A 6 -2.77 -7.38 -0.35
CA LEU A 6 -1.72 -6.40 -0.53
C LEU A 6 -1.38 -6.32 -2.00
N ILE A 7 -1.22 -5.11 -2.47
CA ILE A 7 -0.93 -4.87 -3.87
C ILE A 7 0.46 -4.26 -3.97
N TYR A 8 1.30 -4.91 -4.77
CA TYR A 8 2.65 -4.42 -4.97
C TYR A 8 2.65 -3.49 -6.18
N ASP A 9 2.88 -2.22 -5.93
CA ASP A 9 2.96 -1.24 -7.00
C ASP A 9 4.42 -1.05 -7.37
N LYS A 10 4.84 -1.78 -8.36
CA LYS A 10 6.24 -1.74 -8.76
C LYS A 10 6.61 -0.40 -9.37
N ALA A 11 5.70 0.20 -10.10
CA ALA A 11 5.99 1.46 -10.74
C ALA A 11 6.25 2.57 -9.73
N LYS A 12 5.50 2.56 -8.65
CA LYS A 12 5.69 3.56 -7.60
C LYS A 12 6.53 3.03 -6.45
N GLN A 13 6.88 1.77 -6.49
CA GLN A 13 7.61 1.12 -5.41
C GLN A 13 6.90 1.32 -4.08
N GLU A 14 5.67 0.88 -4.08
CA GLU A 14 4.84 0.96 -2.88
C GLU A 14 4.11 -0.35 -2.68
N LEU A 15 3.93 -0.67 -1.42
CA LEU A 15 3.11 -1.82 -1.07
C LEU A 15 1.81 -1.29 -0.50
N ILE A 16 0.73 -1.58 -1.19
CA ILE A 16 -0.54 -0.94 -0.89
C ILE A 16 -1.42 -1.90 -0.12
N SER A 17 -1.91 -1.43 1.00
CA SER A 17 -2.82 -2.21 1.83
C SER A 17 -4.22 -1.61 1.70
N LYS A 18 -5.09 -2.31 0.98
CA LYS A 18 -6.44 -1.80 0.78
C LYS A 18 -7.24 -1.79 2.07
N SER A 19 -7.04 -2.80 2.89
CA SER A 19 -7.81 -2.87 4.13
C SER A 19 -7.43 -1.76 5.09
N ALA A 20 -6.17 -1.37 5.11
CA ALA A 20 -5.73 -0.26 5.95
C ALA A 20 -5.78 1.06 5.22
N ARG A 21 -5.94 1.02 3.89
CA ARG A 21 -5.93 2.23 3.06
C ARG A 21 -4.63 2.99 3.23
N LEU A 22 -3.54 2.26 3.24
CA LEU A 22 -2.22 2.84 3.40
C LEU A 22 -1.29 2.31 2.33
N ALA A 23 -0.38 3.16 1.90
CA ALA A 23 0.63 2.77 0.94
C ALA A 23 1.98 2.88 1.62
N TYR A 24 2.64 1.73 1.74
CA TYR A 24 3.93 1.68 2.40
C TYR A 24 5.04 1.82 1.37
N PRO A 25 6.01 2.68 1.64
CA PRO A 25 7.11 2.85 0.68
C PRO A 25 8.03 1.64 0.67
N ILE A 26 8.60 1.38 -0.49
CA ILE A 26 9.58 0.32 -0.63
C ILE A 26 10.92 0.96 -0.93
N ARG A 27 11.90 0.68 -0.10
CA ARG A 27 13.24 1.24 -0.26
C ARG A 27 14.22 0.10 -0.38
N ASP A 28 15.06 0.16 -1.40
CA ASP A 28 16.06 -0.88 -1.63
C ASP A 28 15.42 -2.26 -1.65
N ASN A 29 14.26 -2.34 -2.29
CA ASN A 29 13.51 -3.58 -2.40
C ASN A 29 13.03 -4.11 -1.06
N ILE A 30 13.00 -3.26 -0.05
CA ILE A 30 12.53 -3.65 1.28
C ILE A 30 11.32 -2.80 1.62
N PRO A 31 10.16 -3.42 1.81
CA PRO A 31 8.98 -2.64 2.18
C PRO A 31 9.11 -2.11 3.60
N VAL A 32 8.87 -0.83 3.74
CA VAL A 32 8.88 -0.18 5.04
C VAL A 32 7.46 -0.22 5.57
N MET A 33 7.20 -1.15 6.47
CA MET A 33 5.84 -1.40 6.95
C MET A 33 5.55 -0.61 8.22
N LEU A 34 6.01 0.61 8.26
CA LEU A 34 5.74 1.48 9.40
C LEU A 34 4.60 2.42 9.05
N GLU A 35 3.59 2.46 9.91
CA GLU A 35 2.47 3.35 9.66
C GLU A 35 2.92 4.80 9.58
N GLU A 36 3.97 5.14 10.28
CA GLU A 36 4.49 6.49 10.24
C GLU A 36 5.02 6.86 8.86
N GLU A 37 5.50 5.88 8.13
CA GLU A 37 6.03 6.12 6.81
C GLU A 37 4.99 5.94 5.72
N ALA A 38 3.89 5.30 6.04
CA ALA A 38 2.86 5.04 5.06
C ALA A 38 2.07 6.31 4.78
N ARG A 39 1.61 6.45 3.55
CA ARG A 39 0.74 7.56 3.22
C ARG A 39 -0.69 7.05 3.08
N PRO A 40 -1.67 7.87 3.45
CA PRO A 40 -3.05 7.45 3.31
C PRO A 40 -3.47 7.43 1.84
N LEU A 41 -4.29 6.46 1.52
CA LEU A 41 -4.83 6.36 0.17
C LEU A 41 -6.07 7.23 0.06
N THR A 42 -6.18 7.93 -1.06
CA THR A 42 -7.41 8.66 -1.33
C THR A 42 -8.45 7.69 -1.83
N GLN A 43 -9.70 8.18 -1.84
CA GLN A 43 -10.77 7.35 -2.33
C GLN A 43 -10.57 6.98 -3.80
N GLU A 44 -10.07 7.91 -4.57
CA GLU A 44 -9.82 7.62 -5.98
C GLU A 44 -8.80 6.51 -6.14
N GLU A 45 -7.76 6.56 -5.32
CA GLU A 45 -6.76 5.51 -5.42
C GLU A 45 -7.32 4.16 -5.01
N VAL A 46 -8.14 4.15 -3.99
CA VAL A 46 -8.74 2.90 -3.55
C VAL A 46 -9.67 2.35 -4.64
N GLU A 47 -10.40 3.23 -5.28
CA GLU A 47 -11.30 2.78 -6.34
C GLU A 47 -10.53 2.23 -7.53
N GLN A 48 -9.42 2.84 -7.87
CA GLN A 48 -8.62 2.33 -8.97
C GLN A 48 -7.97 1.01 -8.64
N LEU A 49 -7.71 0.77 -7.37
CA LEU A 49 -7.14 -0.49 -6.95
C LEU A 49 -8.18 -1.57 -6.81
N ALA A 50 -9.43 -1.21 -6.76
CA ALA A 50 -10.50 -2.18 -6.61
C ALA A 50 -10.58 -3.06 -7.85
N GLU A 51 -10.85 -4.31 -7.60
CA GLU A 51 -10.97 -5.25 -8.71
C GLU A 51 -12.29 -5.85 -8.78
#